data_71e34c8b4ca24659154ee2a55de1d67f
#
_entry.id   71e34c8b4ca24659154ee2a55de1d67f
#
_cell.length_a   1.000
_cell.length_b   1.000
_cell.length_c   1.000
_cell.angle_alpha   90.00
_cell.angle_beta   90.00
_cell.angle_gamma   90.00
#
_symmetry.space_group_name_H-M   'P 1'
#
loop_
_entity.id
_entity.type
_entity.pdbx_description
1 polymer ?
#
loop_
_entity_poly.entity_id
_entity_poly.type
_entity_poly.pdbx_seq_one_letter_code
_entity_poly.pdbx_strand_id
1 'polypeptide(L)'
;MEDFVHLHVHTQYSLLDGQASIPRLVDKAISDGMRGMAVTDHGNMFGIKDFFDYCAKVNGKRKKEGLEPFKPIFGCEMYVARRGDKSLREIKQDQSGWHLVVLAKNETGYRNLVKLVSRAWVDGYYMRPRTDHADLEKFHEGLIIASACLGGEIPKKIMSGDISAAEEAIQWFKGIWGDDYYLEVQRHQVKDPRQRANREVFELQQKVNKVILDLAQKHGVKVIATNDVHFVDEDNAEAHDHLLCLSTNKDLNDPTRMLYTKQEWFKTREEMNEVFADLPEALANTTEILDKVETYNLDSNPIMPFFPIPEDFGTEEQWRERFTTEDLFREFTSDENGENPMPREEGEKKIAKLGGLDKLYRIKFEADYLGFLAYQGARKLYGENLSKEVDDRIRFELHIMKTMGFPGYFLIVQDFINSARNELGVWVGPGRGSAAGSVVAY
;
A
#
# COMPACT_ATOMS: atom_id res chain seq x y z
N MET A 1 27.88 -19.77 1.51
CA MET A 1 27.16 -18.50 1.20
C MET A 1 25.80 -18.59 1.87
N GLU A 2 25.54 -17.66 2.78
CA GLU A 2 24.24 -17.58 3.46
C GLU A 2 23.18 -17.07 2.48
N ASP A 3 21.96 -17.56 2.62
CA ASP A 3 20.81 -16.99 1.91
C ASP A 3 20.49 -15.60 2.48
N PHE A 4 20.05 -14.70 1.61
CA PHE A 4 19.87 -13.30 1.96
C PHE A 4 18.72 -12.68 1.14
N VAL A 5 18.00 -11.74 1.74
CA VAL A 5 17.04 -10.88 1.06
C VAL A 5 17.14 -9.45 1.57
N HIS A 6 16.93 -8.47 0.67
CA HIS A 6 16.92 -7.06 1.05
C HIS A 6 15.64 -6.70 1.81
N LEU A 7 15.78 -6.15 3.02
CA LEU A 7 14.68 -5.75 3.90
C LEU A 7 14.57 -4.23 4.12
N HIS A 8 15.55 -3.44 3.65
CA HIS A 8 15.58 -1.98 3.72
C HIS A 8 15.89 -1.45 2.32
N VAL A 9 14.82 -1.05 1.60
CA VAL A 9 14.88 -0.71 0.16
C VAL A 9 14.00 0.48 -0.14
N HIS A 10 14.60 1.51 -0.74
CA HIS A 10 13.93 2.71 -1.22
C HIS A 10 13.74 2.63 -2.74
N THR A 11 12.51 2.87 -3.17
CA THR A 11 12.14 2.92 -4.58
C THR A 11 12.03 4.37 -5.05
N GLN A 12 11.64 4.55 -6.31
CA GLN A 12 11.27 5.86 -6.86
C GLN A 12 10.17 6.59 -6.07
N TYR A 13 9.48 5.91 -5.16
CA TYR A 13 8.46 6.46 -4.28
C TYR A 13 9.02 7.03 -2.97
N SER A 14 10.31 6.84 -2.67
CA SER A 14 11.08 7.69 -1.77
C SER A 14 11.44 8.97 -2.53
N LEU A 15 10.46 9.88 -2.65
CA LEU A 15 10.49 11.00 -3.58
C LEU A 15 11.73 11.88 -3.39
N LEU A 16 12.44 12.14 -4.49
CA LEU A 16 13.70 12.90 -4.55
C LEU A 16 14.85 12.30 -3.72
N ASP A 17 14.77 10.98 -3.43
CA ASP A 17 15.82 10.24 -2.73
C ASP A 17 16.08 8.89 -3.41
N GLY A 18 15.09 8.00 -3.49
CA GLY A 18 15.22 6.73 -4.20
C GLY A 18 15.21 6.86 -5.73
N GLN A 19 16.16 6.22 -6.41
CA GLN A 19 16.24 6.19 -7.88
C GLN A 19 15.78 4.84 -8.45
N ALA A 20 15.61 3.83 -7.60
CA ALA A 20 15.34 2.46 -8.02
C ALA A 20 13.89 2.25 -8.45
N SER A 21 13.65 1.75 -9.67
CA SER A 21 12.32 1.37 -10.11
C SER A 21 11.92 -0.04 -9.61
N ILE A 22 10.69 -0.20 -9.19
CA ILE A 22 10.16 -1.47 -8.66
C ILE A 22 10.41 -2.65 -9.61
N PRO A 23 10.10 -2.59 -10.92
CA PRO A 23 10.35 -3.71 -11.82
C PRO A 23 11.83 -4.13 -11.86
N ARG A 24 12.75 -3.16 -11.92
CA ARG A 24 14.19 -3.46 -11.98
C ARG A 24 14.71 -4.11 -10.70
N LEU A 25 14.21 -3.66 -9.52
CA LEU A 25 14.56 -4.26 -8.23
C LEU A 25 14.10 -5.72 -8.16
N VAL A 26 12.83 -5.98 -8.49
CA VAL A 26 12.26 -7.34 -8.45
C VAL A 26 12.94 -8.26 -9.44
N ASP A 27 13.17 -7.80 -10.67
CA ASP A 27 13.84 -8.61 -11.69
C ASP A 27 15.29 -8.94 -11.28
N LYS A 28 16.03 -7.97 -10.69
CA LYS A 28 17.37 -8.20 -10.17
C LYS A 28 17.37 -9.17 -9.00
N ALA A 29 16.47 -9.03 -8.04
CA ALA A 29 16.34 -9.96 -6.92
C ALA A 29 16.09 -11.40 -7.40
N ILE A 30 15.17 -11.57 -8.34
CA ILE A 30 14.85 -12.88 -8.93
C ILE A 30 16.04 -13.46 -9.70
N SER A 31 16.73 -12.65 -10.52
CA SER A 31 17.89 -13.11 -11.30
C SER A 31 19.06 -13.54 -10.42
N ASP A 32 19.20 -12.92 -9.24
CA ASP A 32 20.19 -13.30 -8.21
C ASP A 32 19.73 -14.48 -7.35
N GLY A 33 18.51 -15.00 -7.57
CA GLY A 33 17.95 -16.14 -6.84
C GLY A 33 17.43 -15.80 -5.43
N MET A 34 17.18 -14.54 -5.12
CA MET A 34 16.51 -14.17 -3.86
C MET A 34 15.07 -14.66 -3.86
N ARG A 35 14.59 -15.15 -2.71
CA ARG A 35 13.22 -15.68 -2.54
C ARG A 35 12.16 -14.60 -2.37
N GLY A 36 12.57 -13.37 -2.08
CA GLY A 36 11.71 -12.21 -1.85
C GLY A 36 12.53 -10.95 -1.59
N MET A 37 11.84 -9.84 -1.34
CA MET A 37 12.45 -8.59 -0.89
C MET A 37 11.40 -7.71 -0.22
N ALA A 38 11.82 -6.72 0.55
CA ALA A 38 10.94 -5.67 1.06
C ALA A 38 11.01 -4.40 0.20
N VAL A 39 9.96 -3.58 0.31
CA VAL A 39 9.95 -2.17 -0.07
C VAL A 39 9.64 -1.37 1.18
N THR A 40 10.47 -0.37 1.50
CA THR A 40 10.42 0.41 2.75
C THR A 40 10.65 1.89 2.50
N ASP A 41 9.86 2.48 1.60
CA ASP A 41 10.00 3.89 1.23
C ASP A 41 9.85 4.85 2.41
N HIS A 42 10.51 6.01 2.34
CA HIS A 42 10.53 7.04 3.37
C HIS A 42 9.13 7.60 3.68
N GLY A 43 8.60 7.23 4.84
CA GLY A 43 7.36 7.79 5.41
C GLY A 43 6.10 7.58 4.56
N ASN A 44 6.11 6.69 3.59
CA ASN A 44 4.96 6.43 2.73
C ASN A 44 4.88 4.97 2.25
N MET A 45 3.72 4.63 1.70
CA MET A 45 3.41 3.33 1.09
C MET A 45 2.93 3.50 -0.36
N PHE A 46 3.35 4.56 -1.06
CA PHE A 46 2.81 4.92 -2.38
C PHE A 46 3.12 3.85 -3.44
N GLY A 47 4.26 3.19 -3.35
CA GLY A 47 4.69 2.14 -4.27
C GLY A 47 4.17 0.74 -3.97
N ILE A 48 3.49 0.53 -2.84
CA ILE A 48 3.12 -0.83 -2.39
C ILE A 48 2.18 -1.54 -3.37
N LYS A 49 1.20 -0.83 -3.95
CA LYS A 49 0.29 -1.44 -4.93
C LYS A 49 1.03 -1.82 -6.22
N ASP A 50 1.89 -0.96 -6.74
CA ASP A 50 2.71 -1.26 -7.91
C ASP A 50 3.65 -2.45 -7.66
N PHE A 51 4.22 -2.53 -6.47
CA PHE A 51 5.08 -3.66 -6.05
C PHE A 51 4.28 -4.97 -5.97
N PHE A 52 3.10 -4.94 -5.34
CA PHE A 52 2.20 -6.08 -5.28
C PHE A 52 1.81 -6.57 -6.69
N ASP A 53 1.34 -5.67 -7.56
CA ASP A 53 0.88 -6.01 -8.90
C ASP A 53 2.01 -6.58 -9.76
N TYR A 54 3.21 -5.98 -9.67
CA TYR A 54 4.36 -6.48 -10.41
C TYR A 54 4.78 -7.87 -9.93
N CYS A 55 4.84 -8.12 -8.62
CA CYS A 55 5.12 -9.43 -8.06
C CYS A 55 4.05 -10.46 -8.43
N ALA A 56 2.76 -10.09 -8.39
CA ALA A 56 1.67 -10.98 -8.80
C ALA A 56 1.80 -11.38 -10.29
N LYS A 57 2.12 -10.42 -11.17
CA LYS A 57 2.37 -10.67 -12.60
C LYS A 57 3.54 -11.63 -12.83
N VAL A 58 4.65 -11.41 -12.13
CA VAL A 58 5.85 -12.27 -12.22
C VAL A 58 5.54 -13.66 -11.68
N ASN A 59 4.88 -13.75 -10.53
CA ASN A 59 4.50 -15.02 -9.90
C ASN A 59 3.53 -15.82 -10.77
N GLY A 60 2.64 -15.14 -11.53
CA GLY A 60 1.80 -15.79 -12.54
C GLY A 60 2.59 -16.49 -13.64
N LYS A 61 3.76 -15.95 -14.06
CA LYS A 61 4.68 -16.58 -15.00
C LYS A 61 5.43 -17.74 -14.32
N ARG A 62 6.05 -17.49 -13.16
CA ARG A 62 6.80 -18.51 -12.40
C ARG A 62 5.97 -19.74 -12.11
N LYS A 63 4.69 -19.56 -11.75
CA LYS A 63 3.75 -20.69 -11.55
C LYS A 63 3.57 -21.56 -12.79
N LYS A 64 3.52 -20.96 -14.00
CA LYS A 64 3.42 -21.70 -15.26
C LYS A 64 4.70 -22.50 -15.57
N GLU A 65 5.83 -22.04 -15.06
CA GLU A 65 7.14 -22.66 -15.21
C GLU A 65 7.46 -23.65 -14.08
N GLY A 66 6.55 -23.83 -13.10
CA GLY A 66 6.75 -24.71 -11.95
C GLY A 66 7.76 -24.20 -10.92
N LEU A 67 8.00 -22.88 -10.91
CA LEU A 67 8.93 -22.22 -9.98
C LEU A 67 8.19 -21.70 -8.74
N GLU A 68 8.90 -21.70 -7.59
CA GLU A 68 8.39 -21.11 -6.35
C GLU A 68 8.10 -19.60 -6.50
N PRO A 69 7.03 -19.10 -5.86
CA PRO A 69 6.67 -17.69 -5.94
C PRO A 69 7.72 -16.80 -5.26
N PHE A 70 7.97 -15.65 -5.84
CA PHE A 70 8.74 -14.57 -5.21
C PHE A 70 7.86 -13.86 -4.17
N LYS A 71 8.35 -13.71 -2.94
CA LYS A 71 7.58 -13.16 -1.82
C LYS A 71 7.83 -11.65 -1.63
N PRO A 72 6.84 -10.78 -1.90
CA PRO A 72 6.93 -9.38 -1.54
C PRO A 72 6.71 -9.18 -0.04
N ILE A 73 7.50 -8.29 0.58
CA ILE A 73 7.30 -7.81 1.94
C ILE A 73 6.94 -6.32 1.87
N PHE A 74 5.79 -5.97 2.40
CA PHE A 74 5.31 -4.59 2.40
C PHE A 74 5.75 -3.87 3.67
N GLY A 75 6.41 -2.74 3.53
CA GLY A 75 6.96 -1.99 4.64
C GLY A 75 7.00 -0.49 4.40
N CYS A 76 7.55 0.21 5.36
CA CYS A 76 7.82 1.64 5.31
C CYS A 76 8.96 1.97 6.28
N GLU A 77 9.93 2.78 5.87
CA GLU A 77 10.83 3.43 6.80
C GLU A 77 10.13 4.66 7.36
N MET A 78 9.64 4.54 8.59
CA MET A 78 8.85 5.58 9.25
C MET A 78 9.74 6.59 9.98
N TYR A 79 9.22 7.79 10.18
CA TYR A 79 9.81 8.81 11.04
C TYR A 79 9.12 8.79 12.41
N VAL A 80 9.87 8.48 13.49
CA VAL A 80 9.37 8.47 14.87
C VAL A 80 9.70 9.80 15.55
N ALA A 81 8.71 10.46 16.12
CA ALA A 81 8.87 11.77 16.76
C ALA A 81 9.94 11.75 17.87
N ARG A 82 10.98 12.58 17.73
CA ARG A 82 12.17 12.58 18.62
C ARG A 82 11.89 12.97 20.04
N ARG A 83 10.82 13.73 20.30
CA ARG A 83 10.38 14.15 21.63
C ARG A 83 9.16 13.36 22.14
N GLY A 84 8.87 12.20 21.51
CA GLY A 84 7.83 11.27 21.96
C GLY A 84 6.40 11.63 21.56
N ASP A 85 6.14 12.82 21.03
CA ASP A 85 4.82 13.27 20.59
C ASP A 85 4.89 13.88 19.18
N LYS A 86 4.19 13.27 18.25
CA LYS A 86 4.14 13.71 16.84
C LYS A 86 3.40 15.02 16.60
N SER A 87 2.64 15.50 17.59
CA SER A 87 1.93 16.80 17.51
C SER A 87 2.84 18.01 17.72
N LEU A 88 4.02 17.85 18.33
CA LEU A 88 4.96 18.92 18.61
C LEU A 88 5.55 19.53 17.34
N ARG A 89 5.58 20.88 17.27
CA ARG A 89 6.02 21.66 16.09
C ARG A 89 6.80 22.92 16.49
N GLU A 90 7.57 22.85 17.58
CA GLU A 90 8.14 24.02 18.23
C GLU A 90 9.60 24.25 17.85
N ILE A 91 10.37 23.19 17.68
CA ILE A 91 11.82 23.25 17.49
C ILE A 91 12.29 22.48 16.25
N LYS A 92 13.53 22.71 15.84
CA LYS A 92 14.11 22.05 14.66
C LYS A 92 14.07 20.52 14.74
N GLN A 93 14.18 19.94 15.92
CA GLN A 93 14.10 18.49 16.12
C GLN A 93 12.73 17.91 15.74
N ASP A 94 11.66 18.73 15.82
CA ASP A 94 10.30 18.30 15.46
C ASP A 94 10.07 18.23 13.95
N GLN A 95 10.97 18.78 13.13
CA GLN A 95 10.84 18.80 11.66
C GLN A 95 11.04 17.41 11.02
N SER A 96 11.60 16.47 11.76
CA SER A 96 11.85 15.10 11.31
C SER A 96 11.69 14.12 12.47
N GLY A 97 11.94 12.83 12.25
CA GLY A 97 11.89 11.77 13.24
C GLY A 97 13.15 10.91 13.27
N TRP A 98 13.19 9.95 14.18
CA TRP A 98 14.10 8.80 14.09
C TRP A 98 13.58 7.87 12.99
N HIS A 99 14.48 7.31 12.21
CA HIS A 99 14.12 6.29 11.21
C HIS A 99 13.78 4.96 11.90
N LEU A 100 12.78 4.28 11.40
CA LEU A 100 12.34 2.98 11.89
C LEU A 100 11.81 2.14 10.72
N VAL A 101 12.42 1.00 10.44
CA VAL A 101 11.91 0.08 9.43
C VAL A 101 10.77 -0.73 10.03
N VAL A 102 9.60 -0.64 9.40
CA VAL A 102 8.37 -1.34 9.81
C VAL A 102 7.89 -2.21 8.67
N LEU A 103 7.82 -3.52 8.88
CA LEU A 103 7.41 -4.52 7.91
C LEU A 103 6.09 -5.16 8.31
N ALA A 104 5.18 -5.36 7.36
CA ALA A 104 3.93 -6.05 7.59
C ALA A 104 4.14 -7.57 7.51
N LYS A 105 3.97 -8.26 8.65
CA LYS A 105 4.12 -9.71 8.78
C LYS A 105 2.94 -10.46 8.14
N ASN A 106 1.73 -9.90 8.24
CA ASN A 106 0.49 -10.48 7.76
C ASN A 106 -0.54 -9.37 7.41
N GLU A 107 -1.75 -9.75 7.01
CA GLU A 107 -2.79 -8.79 6.65
C GLU A 107 -3.15 -7.83 7.80
N THR A 108 -3.19 -8.30 9.06
CA THR A 108 -3.40 -7.43 10.22
C THR A 108 -2.31 -6.39 10.34
N GLY A 109 -1.04 -6.81 10.22
CA GLY A 109 0.11 -5.90 10.21
C GLY A 109 0.06 -4.90 9.07
N TYR A 110 -0.32 -5.34 7.85
CA TYR A 110 -0.50 -4.43 6.72
C TYR A 110 -1.55 -3.35 7.02
N ARG A 111 -2.71 -3.73 7.54
CA ARG A 111 -3.77 -2.78 7.93
C ARG A 111 -3.32 -1.82 9.04
N ASN A 112 -2.53 -2.31 10.00
CA ASN A 112 -1.96 -1.50 11.06
C ASN A 112 -0.88 -0.54 10.53
N LEU A 113 -0.02 -1.00 9.61
CA LEU A 113 0.95 -0.13 8.94
C LEU A 113 0.27 0.99 8.13
N VAL A 114 -0.81 0.69 7.40
CA VAL A 114 -1.62 1.71 6.70
C VAL A 114 -2.16 2.75 7.67
N LYS A 115 -2.66 2.34 8.86
CA LYS A 115 -3.12 3.28 9.90
C LYS A 115 -1.99 4.15 10.44
N LEU A 116 -0.83 3.55 10.74
CA LEU A 116 0.35 4.27 11.23
C LEU A 116 0.81 5.32 10.22
N VAL A 117 0.98 4.95 8.95
CA VAL A 117 1.41 5.87 7.89
C VAL A 117 0.35 6.96 7.66
N SER A 118 -0.94 6.60 7.61
CA SER A 118 -2.02 7.58 7.43
C SER A 118 -2.05 8.60 8.57
N ARG A 119 -1.95 8.15 9.83
CA ARG A 119 -1.90 9.04 10.99
C ARG A 119 -0.65 9.92 11.01
N ALA A 120 0.49 9.37 10.57
CA ALA A 120 1.71 10.16 10.43
C ALA A 120 1.53 11.33 9.44
N TRP A 121 0.80 11.11 8.35
CA TRP A 121 0.49 12.15 7.37
C TRP A 121 -0.59 13.14 7.84
N VAL A 122 -1.66 12.67 8.49
CA VAL A 122 -2.80 13.50 8.90
C VAL A 122 -2.50 14.26 10.20
N ASP A 123 -2.04 13.55 11.22
CA ASP A 123 -1.87 14.09 12.58
C ASP A 123 -0.43 14.56 12.84
N GLY A 124 0.56 13.84 12.28
CA GLY A 124 1.97 13.99 12.61
C GLY A 124 2.82 14.77 11.62
N TYR A 125 2.25 15.28 10.52
CA TYR A 125 3.03 15.95 9.49
C TYR A 125 3.59 17.31 9.97
N TYR A 126 4.92 17.41 9.97
CA TYR A 126 5.66 18.66 10.09
C TYR A 126 7.00 18.50 9.39
N MET A 127 7.11 18.97 8.14
CA MET A 127 8.21 18.74 7.20
C MET A 127 8.38 17.24 6.79
N ARG A 128 8.09 16.32 7.70
CA ARG A 128 8.04 14.86 7.47
C ARG A 128 6.81 14.27 8.17
N PRO A 129 6.24 13.18 7.64
CA PRO A 129 5.14 12.46 8.30
C PRO A 129 5.68 11.67 9.49
N ARG A 130 5.35 12.06 10.71
CA ARG A 130 5.88 11.44 11.92
C ARG A 130 4.83 10.62 12.65
N THR A 131 5.20 9.41 13.03
CA THR A 131 4.51 8.65 14.08
C THR A 131 5.15 8.89 15.44
N ASP A 132 4.63 8.26 16.49
CA ASP A 132 5.20 8.28 17.84
C ASP A 132 5.08 6.91 18.50
N HIS A 133 5.71 6.75 19.66
CA HIS A 133 5.68 5.49 20.42
C HIS A 133 4.26 5.08 20.81
N ALA A 134 3.36 6.02 21.10
CA ALA A 134 1.98 5.73 21.48
C ALA A 134 1.19 5.11 20.31
N ASP A 135 1.34 5.62 19.09
CA ASP A 135 0.71 5.00 17.92
C ASP A 135 1.38 3.66 17.55
N LEU A 136 2.70 3.55 17.66
CA LEU A 136 3.41 2.30 17.44
C LEU A 136 2.94 1.20 18.39
N GLU A 137 2.82 1.49 19.68
CA GLU A 137 2.29 0.55 20.69
C GLU A 137 0.83 0.18 20.39
N LYS A 138 0.00 1.16 20.02
CA LYS A 138 -1.41 0.93 19.71
C LYS A 138 -1.65 0.03 18.50
N PHE A 139 -0.80 0.11 17.49
CA PHE A 139 -0.96 -0.60 16.21
C PHE A 139 0.17 -1.60 15.95
N HIS A 140 0.76 -2.18 17.00
CA HIS A 140 1.94 -3.06 16.92
C HIS A 140 1.66 -4.43 16.30
N GLU A 141 0.43 -4.93 16.41
CA GLU A 141 0.07 -6.30 16.04
C GLU A 141 0.37 -6.59 14.56
N GLY A 142 1.01 -7.72 14.30
CA GLY A 142 1.34 -8.20 12.96
C GLY A 142 2.45 -7.40 12.26
N LEU A 143 3.24 -6.62 13.00
CA LEU A 143 4.40 -5.87 12.50
C LEU A 143 5.71 -6.49 12.96
N ILE A 144 6.72 -6.40 12.07
CA ILE A 144 8.12 -6.67 12.38
C ILE A 144 8.87 -5.34 12.33
N ILE A 145 9.74 -5.09 13.30
CA ILE A 145 10.45 -3.81 13.46
C ILE A 145 11.96 -4.02 13.37
N ALA A 146 12.64 -3.15 12.63
CA ALA A 146 14.10 -3.07 12.64
C ALA A 146 14.58 -1.64 12.94
N SER A 147 15.74 -1.53 13.60
CA SER A 147 16.25 -0.26 14.17
C SER A 147 16.70 0.78 13.13
N ALA A 148 16.61 0.45 11.85
CA ALA A 148 16.98 1.27 10.70
C ALA A 148 18.49 1.66 10.62
N CYS A 149 18.81 2.64 9.77
CA CYS A 149 20.15 3.12 9.47
C CYS A 149 20.71 4.05 10.57
N LEU A 150 21.79 4.78 10.29
CA LEU A 150 22.34 5.81 11.22
C LEU A 150 21.32 6.90 11.59
N GLY A 151 20.18 6.99 10.88
CA GLY A 151 19.05 7.87 11.19
C GLY A 151 18.13 7.33 12.29
N GLY A 152 18.26 6.06 12.66
CA GLY A 152 17.42 5.40 13.67
C GLY A 152 17.63 5.90 15.10
N GLU A 153 16.66 5.60 15.97
CA GLU A 153 16.70 6.01 17.38
C GLU A 153 17.91 5.42 18.11
N ILE A 154 18.13 4.11 17.97
CA ILE A 154 19.21 3.39 18.64
C ILE A 154 20.58 3.92 18.16
N PRO A 155 20.88 3.96 16.83
CA PRO A 155 22.13 4.52 16.33
C PRO A 155 22.39 5.95 16.78
N LYS A 156 21.36 6.81 16.78
CA LYS A 156 21.52 8.22 17.19
C LYS A 156 21.83 8.38 18.68
N LYS A 157 21.22 7.60 19.55
CA LYS A 157 21.54 7.57 20.99
C LYS A 157 22.97 7.08 21.24
N ILE A 158 23.41 6.02 20.53
CA ILE A 158 24.79 5.54 20.56
C ILE A 158 25.77 6.66 20.10
N MET A 159 25.49 7.31 18.98
CA MET A 159 26.33 8.39 18.46
C MET A 159 26.43 9.60 19.37
N SER A 160 25.39 9.89 20.17
CA SER A 160 25.42 10.95 21.19
C SER A 160 26.15 10.53 22.49
N GLY A 161 26.56 9.28 22.60
CA GLY A 161 27.21 8.71 23.79
C GLY A 161 26.24 8.28 24.90
N ASP A 162 24.92 8.35 24.65
CA ASP A 162 23.90 7.96 25.63
C ASP A 162 23.51 6.50 25.44
N ILE A 163 24.39 5.61 25.91
CA ILE A 163 24.19 4.15 25.80
C ILE A 163 23.00 3.70 26.66
N SER A 164 22.77 4.32 27.82
CA SER A 164 21.64 3.99 28.69
C SER A 164 20.30 4.24 27.97
N ALA A 165 20.16 5.39 27.33
CA ALA A 165 18.96 5.68 26.56
C ALA A 165 18.78 4.75 25.33
N ALA A 166 19.89 4.29 24.72
CA ALA A 166 19.82 3.30 23.65
C ALA A 166 19.32 1.94 24.19
N GLU A 167 19.81 1.51 25.35
CA GLU A 167 19.33 0.28 26.00
C GLU A 167 17.85 0.36 26.40
N GLU A 168 17.41 1.47 26.99
CA GLU A 168 16.00 1.68 27.34
C GLU A 168 15.09 1.58 26.11
N ALA A 169 15.50 2.17 24.98
CA ALA A 169 14.76 2.07 23.75
C ALA A 169 14.73 0.62 23.21
N ILE A 170 15.84 -0.11 23.23
CA ILE A 170 15.88 -1.53 22.86
C ILE A 170 14.92 -2.34 23.72
N GLN A 171 14.92 -2.12 25.03
CA GLN A 171 14.02 -2.83 25.95
C GLN A 171 12.56 -2.52 25.68
N TRP A 172 12.24 -1.25 25.35
CA TRP A 172 10.89 -0.85 25.01
C TRP A 172 10.41 -1.55 23.74
N PHE A 173 11.19 -1.49 22.65
CA PHE A 173 10.84 -2.19 21.40
C PHE A 173 10.72 -3.71 21.62
N LYS A 174 11.69 -4.31 22.29
CA LYS A 174 11.65 -5.76 22.58
C LYS A 174 10.46 -6.14 23.45
N GLY A 175 10.07 -5.29 24.40
CA GLY A 175 8.92 -5.52 25.28
C GLY A 175 7.60 -5.62 24.53
N ILE A 176 7.47 -4.95 23.40
CA ILE A 176 6.23 -4.92 22.58
C ILE A 176 6.28 -5.99 21.48
N TRP A 177 7.38 -6.11 20.74
CA TRP A 177 7.47 -6.99 19.56
C TRP A 177 8.16 -8.32 19.82
N GLY A 178 8.83 -8.49 20.97
CA GLY A 178 9.51 -9.76 21.30
C GLY A 178 10.52 -10.19 20.22
N ASP A 179 10.29 -11.35 19.63
CA ASP A 179 11.14 -11.91 18.56
C ASP A 179 10.88 -11.33 17.16
N ASP A 180 9.94 -10.40 17.03
CA ASP A 180 9.69 -9.62 15.81
C ASP A 180 10.38 -8.24 15.84
N TYR A 181 11.26 -8.00 16.84
CA TYR A 181 12.17 -6.85 16.89
C TYR A 181 13.60 -7.25 16.55
N TYR A 182 14.24 -6.50 15.66
CA TYR A 182 15.60 -6.72 15.19
C TYR A 182 16.43 -5.45 15.29
N LEU A 183 17.71 -5.59 15.57
CA LEU A 183 18.70 -4.53 15.42
C LEU A 183 19.32 -4.63 14.03
N GLU A 184 19.56 -3.50 13.40
CA GLU A 184 20.02 -3.40 12.00
C GLU A 184 21.47 -2.91 11.97
N VAL A 185 22.30 -3.54 11.14
CA VAL A 185 23.68 -3.13 10.86
C VAL A 185 23.89 -2.94 9.36
N GLN A 186 24.65 -1.92 9.00
CA GLN A 186 24.99 -1.55 7.62
C GLN A 186 26.48 -1.31 7.48
N ARG A 187 27.05 -1.58 6.31
CA ARG A 187 28.46 -1.40 6.01
C ARG A 187 28.65 -0.83 4.61
N HIS A 188 28.82 0.48 4.53
CA HIS A 188 28.98 1.22 3.26
C HIS A 188 30.43 1.68 3.09
N GLN A 189 31.36 0.74 2.92
CA GLN A 189 32.77 1.06 2.76
C GLN A 189 33.04 1.74 1.41
N VAL A 190 33.45 3.01 1.44
CA VAL A 190 33.79 3.76 0.23
C VAL A 190 35.07 3.25 -0.40
N LYS A 191 35.16 3.36 -1.74
CA LYS A 191 36.35 2.91 -2.48
C LYS A 191 37.64 3.74 -2.17
N ASP A 192 37.48 5.05 -1.91
CA ASP A 192 38.57 5.93 -1.51
C ASP A 192 38.35 6.45 -0.09
N PRO A 193 39.13 5.94 0.91
CA PRO A 193 38.98 6.33 2.32
C PRO A 193 39.20 7.84 2.60
N ARG A 194 39.80 8.60 1.65
CA ARG A 194 39.98 10.05 1.78
C ARG A 194 38.68 10.84 1.57
N GLN A 195 37.69 10.25 0.95
CA GLN A 195 36.40 10.90 0.73
C GLN A 195 35.72 11.25 2.06
N ARG A 196 35.04 12.39 2.08
CA ARG A 196 34.29 12.86 3.27
C ARG A 196 33.25 11.81 3.74
N ALA A 197 32.57 11.14 2.80
CA ALA A 197 31.59 10.11 3.11
C ALA A 197 32.17 8.92 3.91
N ASN A 198 33.49 8.62 3.79
CA ASN A 198 34.11 7.58 4.60
C ASN A 198 34.01 7.92 6.10
N ARG A 199 34.37 9.14 6.49
CA ARG A 199 34.37 9.58 7.89
C ARG A 199 32.95 9.83 8.42
N GLU A 200 32.09 10.39 7.58
CA GLU A 200 30.74 10.81 7.99
C GLU A 200 29.73 9.67 7.99
N VAL A 201 29.99 8.58 7.30
CA VAL A 201 29.09 7.43 7.23
C VAL A 201 29.80 6.13 7.65
N PHE A 202 30.78 5.64 6.89
CA PHE A 202 31.34 4.30 7.12
C PHE A 202 32.02 4.13 8.49
N GLU A 203 32.89 5.07 8.88
CA GLU A 203 33.55 5.02 10.19
C GLU A 203 32.54 5.15 11.35
N LEU A 204 31.44 5.90 11.16
CA LEU A 204 30.36 5.97 12.13
C LEU A 204 29.60 4.62 12.19
N GLN A 205 29.30 4.04 11.04
CA GLN A 205 28.66 2.71 10.99
C GLN A 205 29.52 1.67 11.74
N GLN A 206 30.85 1.64 11.52
CA GLN A 206 31.72 0.72 12.23
C GLN A 206 31.67 0.87 13.76
N LYS A 207 31.67 2.12 14.25
CA LYS A 207 31.60 2.43 15.69
C LYS A 207 30.22 2.03 16.26
N VAL A 208 29.16 2.42 15.58
CA VAL A 208 27.78 2.11 15.99
C VAL A 208 27.50 0.63 15.95
N ASN A 209 27.88 -0.07 14.86
CA ASN A 209 27.67 -1.49 14.70
C ASN A 209 28.31 -2.30 15.85
N LYS A 210 29.53 -1.92 16.27
CA LYS A 210 30.16 -2.59 17.41
C LYS A 210 29.31 -2.53 18.67
N VAL A 211 28.78 -1.35 18.98
CA VAL A 211 27.91 -1.16 20.15
C VAL A 211 26.57 -1.89 19.96
N ILE A 212 26.00 -1.85 18.75
CA ILE A 212 24.76 -2.58 18.44
C ILE A 212 24.94 -4.08 18.68
N LEU A 213 26.05 -4.69 18.24
CA LEU A 213 26.33 -6.11 18.44
C LEU A 213 26.47 -6.45 19.93
N ASP A 214 27.18 -5.62 20.72
CA ASP A 214 27.30 -5.80 22.17
C ASP A 214 25.91 -5.71 22.87
N LEU A 215 25.08 -4.74 22.47
CA LEU A 215 23.72 -4.57 23.01
C LEU A 215 22.77 -5.68 22.53
N ALA A 216 22.89 -6.14 21.30
CA ALA A 216 22.14 -7.26 20.76
C ALA A 216 22.37 -8.52 21.59
N GLN A 217 23.63 -8.85 21.86
CA GLN A 217 24.00 -9.98 22.71
C GLN A 217 23.48 -9.81 24.15
N LYS A 218 23.68 -8.63 24.74
CA LYS A 218 23.24 -8.33 26.11
C LYS A 218 21.74 -8.49 26.31
N HIS A 219 20.95 -8.03 25.35
CA HIS A 219 19.49 -8.04 25.43
C HIS A 219 18.82 -9.21 24.69
N GLY A 220 19.59 -10.10 24.07
CA GLY A 220 19.08 -11.25 23.31
C GLY A 220 18.18 -10.81 22.13
N VAL A 221 18.57 -9.76 21.41
CA VAL A 221 17.90 -9.29 20.20
C VAL A 221 18.70 -9.75 18.99
N LYS A 222 18.02 -10.27 17.97
CA LYS A 222 18.68 -10.69 16.72
C LYS A 222 19.10 -9.47 15.90
N VAL A 223 20.17 -9.64 15.12
CA VAL A 223 20.70 -8.60 14.24
C VAL A 223 20.45 -8.99 12.80
N ILE A 224 20.08 -8.02 11.96
CA ILE A 224 19.97 -8.17 10.50
C ILE A 224 20.99 -7.29 9.80
N ALA A 225 21.51 -7.77 8.66
CA ALA A 225 22.36 -7.00 7.76
C ALA A 225 21.50 -6.40 6.63
N THR A 226 21.58 -5.10 6.40
CA THR A 226 20.91 -4.43 5.27
C THR A 226 21.86 -3.52 4.50
N ASN A 227 21.41 -3.03 3.34
CA ASN A 227 22.22 -2.13 2.51
C ASN A 227 21.57 -0.78 2.24
N ASP A 228 20.40 -0.51 2.85
CA ASP A 228 19.71 0.79 2.68
C ASP A 228 19.65 1.22 1.20
N VAL A 229 19.07 0.33 0.39
CA VAL A 229 19.14 0.43 -1.08
C VAL A 229 18.40 1.66 -1.59
N HIS A 230 19.07 2.50 -2.40
CA HIS A 230 18.48 3.68 -3.01
C HIS A 230 18.52 3.65 -4.55
N PHE A 231 19.35 2.79 -5.14
CA PHE A 231 19.46 2.61 -6.59
C PHE A 231 19.76 1.14 -6.95
N VAL A 232 19.52 0.77 -8.21
CA VAL A 232 19.56 -0.64 -8.62
C VAL A 232 20.98 -1.14 -8.84
N ASP A 233 21.79 -0.45 -9.63
CA ASP A 233 23.12 -0.87 -10.03
C ASP A 233 24.17 0.14 -9.60
N GLU A 234 25.40 -0.30 -9.36
CA GLU A 234 26.52 0.56 -8.93
C GLU A 234 26.68 1.80 -9.85
N ASP A 235 26.51 1.63 -11.15
CA ASP A 235 26.61 2.69 -12.16
C ASP A 235 25.53 3.79 -12.02
N ASN A 236 24.48 3.54 -11.25
CA ASN A 236 23.42 4.52 -11.00
C ASN A 236 23.78 5.53 -9.88
N ALA A 237 24.92 5.35 -9.22
CA ALA A 237 25.35 6.19 -8.09
C ALA A 237 25.48 7.68 -8.44
N GLU A 238 25.91 8.02 -9.67
CA GLU A 238 25.99 9.42 -10.13
C GLU A 238 24.61 10.03 -10.34
N ALA A 239 23.68 9.28 -10.94
CA ALA A 239 22.29 9.73 -11.11
C ALA A 239 21.61 9.98 -9.78
N HIS A 240 21.86 9.10 -8.79
CA HIS A 240 21.37 9.26 -7.42
C HIS A 240 21.97 10.52 -6.75
N ASP A 241 23.25 10.78 -6.93
CA ASP A 241 23.93 11.97 -6.37
C ASP A 241 23.33 13.28 -6.93
N HIS A 242 22.96 13.32 -8.22
CA HIS A 242 22.25 14.44 -8.82
C HIS A 242 20.84 14.60 -8.24
N LEU A 243 20.14 13.49 -7.99
CA LEU A 243 18.81 13.50 -7.38
C LEU A 243 18.84 14.11 -5.96
N LEU A 244 19.86 13.77 -5.16
CA LEU A 244 20.09 14.35 -3.84
C LEU A 244 20.37 15.85 -3.90
N CYS A 245 21.13 16.31 -4.91
CA CYS A 245 21.37 17.74 -5.13
C CYS A 245 20.06 18.48 -5.43
N LEU A 246 19.19 17.90 -6.27
CA LEU A 246 17.87 18.44 -6.54
C LEU A 246 17.00 18.49 -5.27
N SER A 247 16.96 17.40 -4.49
CA SER A 247 16.20 17.29 -3.25
C SER A 247 16.59 18.32 -2.20
N THR A 248 17.90 18.61 -2.10
CA THR A 248 18.47 19.49 -1.06
C THR A 248 18.73 20.92 -1.54
N ASN A 249 18.45 21.21 -2.82
CA ASN A 249 18.76 22.47 -3.50
C ASN A 249 20.25 22.88 -3.33
N LYS A 250 21.13 21.92 -3.63
CA LYS A 250 22.58 22.06 -3.53
C LYS A 250 23.24 21.69 -4.86
N ASP A 251 24.40 22.29 -5.14
CA ASP A 251 25.24 21.90 -6.27
C ASP A 251 26.16 20.72 -5.91
N LEU A 252 26.57 19.95 -6.93
CA LEU A 252 27.49 18.81 -6.76
C LEU A 252 28.81 19.22 -6.07
N ASN A 253 29.26 20.43 -6.28
CA ASN A 253 30.50 20.95 -5.73
C ASN A 253 30.34 21.63 -4.36
N ASP A 254 29.11 21.72 -3.83
CA ASP A 254 28.88 22.31 -2.51
C ASP A 254 29.48 21.40 -1.40
N PRO A 255 30.47 21.90 -0.64
CA PRO A 255 31.12 21.10 0.41
C PRO A 255 30.19 20.76 1.58
N THR A 256 29.03 21.41 1.68
CA THR A 256 28.05 21.19 2.77
C THR A 256 26.87 20.31 2.36
N ARG A 257 26.86 19.83 1.10
CA ARG A 257 25.78 18.97 0.63
C ARG A 257 25.73 17.62 1.34
N MET A 258 24.57 17.04 1.39
CA MET A 258 24.36 15.65 1.86
C MET A 258 25.14 14.69 0.94
N LEU A 259 25.78 13.71 1.53
CA LEU A 259 26.53 12.68 0.80
C LEU A 259 26.05 11.30 1.24
N TYR A 260 25.90 10.43 0.25
CA TYR A 260 25.89 9.00 0.41
C TYR A 260 27.26 8.42 0.08
N THR A 261 27.47 7.15 0.39
CA THR A 261 28.76 6.50 0.16
C THR A 261 28.92 5.98 -1.27
N LYS A 262 27.83 6.02 -2.05
CA LYS A 262 27.71 5.36 -3.35
C LYS A 262 27.78 3.83 -3.25
N GLN A 263 27.46 3.27 -2.07
CA GLN A 263 27.43 1.84 -1.80
C GLN A 263 25.99 1.31 -1.66
N GLU A 264 25.01 2.20 -1.79
CA GLU A 264 23.58 1.95 -1.52
C GLU A 264 22.85 1.35 -2.75
N TRP A 265 23.59 0.58 -3.61
CA TRP A 265 22.92 -0.16 -4.70
C TRP A 265 22.34 -1.48 -4.20
N PHE A 266 21.46 -2.06 -5.01
CA PHE A 266 20.87 -3.38 -4.75
C PHE A 266 21.96 -4.45 -5.00
N LYS A 267 22.73 -4.77 -3.94
CA LYS A 267 23.79 -5.76 -3.95
C LYS A 267 23.26 -7.17 -4.16
N THR A 268 24.06 -8.01 -4.84
CA THR A 268 23.79 -9.45 -4.95
C THR A 268 23.98 -10.15 -3.60
N ARG A 269 23.47 -11.38 -3.47
CA ARG A 269 23.73 -12.22 -2.30
C ARG A 269 25.23 -12.46 -2.09
N GLU A 270 25.99 -12.63 -3.17
CA GLU A 270 27.44 -12.80 -3.11
C GLU A 270 28.11 -11.56 -2.54
N GLU A 271 27.83 -10.37 -3.07
CA GLU A 271 28.35 -9.08 -2.58
C GLU A 271 28.01 -8.84 -1.11
N MET A 272 26.75 -9.16 -0.67
CA MET A 272 26.37 -9.03 0.74
C MET A 272 27.11 -10.06 1.64
N ASN A 273 27.32 -11.28 1.16
CA ASN A 273 28.13 -12.27 1.88
C ASN A 273 29.60 -11.87 2.01
N GLU A 274 30.17 -11.17 1.04
CA GLU A 274 31.52 -10.59 1.14
C GLU A 274 31.57 -9.47 2.18
N VAL A 275 30.61 -8.53 2.14
CA VAL A 275 30.51 -7.39 3.08
C VAL A 275 30.33 -7.84 4.53
N PHE A 276 29.60 -8.92 4.77
CA PHE A 276 29.26 -9.45 6.10
C PHE A 276 29.84 -10.83 6.37
N ALA A 277 31.00 -11.17 5.76
CA ALA A 277 31.64 -12.48 5.90
C ALA A 277 31.94 -12.88 7.36
N ASP A 278 32.15 -11.90 8.24
CA ASP A 278 32.38 -12.09 9.69
C ASP A 278 31.10 -12.12 10.53
N LEU A 279 29.92 -11.91 9.91
CA LEU A 279 28.63 -11.85 10.59
C LEU A 279 27.51 -12.57 9.78
N PRO A 280 27.70 -13.85 9.42
CA PRO A 280 26.79 -14.57 8.53
C PRO A 280 25.38 -14.72 9.11
N GLU A 281 25.22 -14.79 10.43
CA GLU A 281 23.91 -14.88 11.08
C GLU A 281 23.04 -13.64 10.81
N ALA A 282 23.63 -12.46 10.62
CA ALA A 282 22.84 -11.25 10.31
C ALA A 282 22.27 -11.30 8.88
N LEU A 283 22.89 -12.02 7.97
CA LEU A 283 22.34 -12.32 6.64
C LEU A 283 21.22 -13.38 6.76
N ALA A 284 21.48 -14.49 7.44
CA ALA A 284 20.50 -15.56 7.64
C ALA A 284 19.20 -15.05 8.33
N ASN A 285 19.32 -14.13 9.27
CA ASN A 285 18.16 -13.54 9.95
C ASN A 285 17.25 -12.73 8.97
N THR A 286 17.74 -12.28 7.81
CA THR A 286 16.88 -11.62 6.82
C THR A 286 15.93 -12.61 6.17
N THR A 287 16.37 -13.85 5.94
CA THR A 287 15.52 -14.93 5.43
C THR A 287 14.59 -15.49 6.49
N GLU A 288 14.98 -15.47 7.76
CA GLU A 288 14.07 -15.77 8.87
C GLU A 288 12.87 -14.79 8.87
N ILE A 289 13.12 -13.50 8.67
CA ILE A 289 12.04 -12.51 8.53
C ILE A 289 11.15 -12.83 7.32
N LEU A 290 11.76 -13.13 6.17
CA LEU A 290 11.01 -13.53 4.98
C LEU A 290 10.09 -14.73 5.26
N ASP A 291 10.58 -15.72 6.00
CA ASP A 291 9.81 -16.91 6.32
C ASP A 291 8.67 -16.64 7.32
N LYS A 292 8.84 -15.67 8.22
CA LYS A 292 7.79 -15.21 9.14
C LYS A 292 6.66 -14.45 8.44
N VAL A 293 6.94 -13.82 7.28
CA VAL A 293 5.93 -13.04 6.54
C VAL A 293 4.96 -13.97 5.83
N GLU A 294 3.67 -13.78 6.04
CA GLU A 294 2.60 -14.51 5.37
C GLU A 294 2.34 -13.95 3.96
N THR A 295 1.79 -14.78 3.09
CA THR A 295 1.30 -14.32 1.78
C THR A 295 -0.19 -13.96 1.90
N TYR A 296 -0.54 -12.73 1.56
CA TYR A 296 -1.91 -12.23 1.55
C TYR A 296 -2.17 -11.37 0.32
N ASN A 297 -3.46 -11.13 0.03
CA ASN A 297 -3.89 -10.39 -1.14
C ASN A 297 -4.27 -8.95 -0.74
N LEU A 298 -3.76 -7.96 -1.47
CA LEU A 298 -4.13 -6.55 -1.28
C LEU A 298 -5.38 -6.16 -2.08
N ASP A 299 -5.72 -6.94 -3.11
CA ASP A 299 -6.91 -6.67 -3.91
C ASP A 299 -8.17 -7.08 -3.17
N SER A 300 -9.17 -6.23 -3.23
CA SER A 300 -10.53 -6.52 -2.80
C SER A 300 -11.48 -6.42 -3.98
N ASN A 301 -12.62 -7.08 -3.87
CA ASN A 301 -13.70 -6.87 -4.82
C ASN A 301 -14.15 -5.40 -4.76
N PRO A 302 -14.55 -4.80 -5.91
CA PRO A 302 -15.11 -3.46 -5.90
C PRO A 302 -16.26 -3.34 -4.90
N ILE A 303 -16.19 -2.31 -4.05
CA ILE A 303 -17.24 -2.01 -3.09
C ILE A 303 -18.20 -1.02 -3.77
N MET A 304 -19.40 -1.48 -4.07
CA MET A 304 -20.46 -0.58 -4.53
C MET A 304 -21.02 0.18 -3.33
N PRO A 305 -21.04 1.52 -3.37
CA PRO A 305 -21.65 2.31 -2.30
C PRO A 305 -23.14 1.99 -2.18
N PHE A 306 -23.66 2.16 -0.98
CA PHE A 306 -25.09 1.96 -0.70
C PHE A 306 -25.84 3.24 -0.96
N PHE A 307 -26.94 3.16 -1.75
CA PHE A 307 -27.88 4.26 -1.93
C PHE A 307 -29.08 4.07 -0.97
N PRO A 308 -29.40 5.04 -0.11
CA PRO A 308 -30.58 4.97 0.76
C PRO A 308 -31.85 5.22 -0.05
N ILE A 309 -32.59 4.16 -0.37
CA ILE A 309 -33.89 4.29 -1.04
C ILE A 309 -34.90 4.83 -0.03
N PRO A 310 -35.75 5.84 -0.38
CA PRO A 310 -36.75 6.38 0.50
C PRO A 310 -37.76 5.33 0.98
N GLU A 311 -38.13 5.37 2.27
CA GLU A 311 -39.03 4.39 2.90
C GLU A 311 -40.44 4.35 2.29
N ASP A 312 -40.90 5.45 1.68
CA ASP A 312 -42.20 5.55 1.00
C ASP A 312 -42.24 4.72 -0.30
N PHE A 313 -41.09 4.38 -0.88
CA PHE A 313 -41.01 3.42 -1.99
C PHE A 313 -41.11 1.98 -1.47
N GLY A 314 -40.61 1.71 -0.27
CA GLY A 314 -40.61 0.39 0.37
C GLY A 314 -39.27 0.04 0.99
N THR A 315 -39.13 -1.21 1.46
CA THR A 315 -37.91 -1.74 2.09
C THR A 315 -37.40 -3.00 1.39
N GLU A 316 -36.13 -3.32 1.54
CA GLU A 316 -35.53 -4.54 0.98
C GLU A 316 -36.21 -5.81 1.54
N GLU A 317 -36.67 -5.79 2.81
CA GLU A 317 -37.42 -6.88 3.45
C GLU A 317 -38.71 -7.19 2.68
N GLN A 318 -39.44 -6.15 2.27
CA GLN A 318 -40.65 -6.31 1.45
C GLN A 318 -40.35 -6.95 0.09
N TRP A 319 -39.22 -6.66 -0.50
CA TRP A 319 -38.79 -7.32 -1.74
C TRP A 319 -38.42 -8.78 -1.50
N ARG A 320 -37.79 -9.10 -0.36
CA ARG A 320 -37.49 -10.49 0.05
C ARG A 320 -38.75 -11.33 0.27
N GLU A 321 -39.81 -10.73 0.77
CA GLU A 321 -41.11 -11.39 0.92
C GLU A 321 -41.84 -11.58 -0.42
N ARG A 322 -41.64 -10.65 -1.36
CA ARG A 322 -42.37 -10.61 -2.63
C ARG A 322 -41.76 -11.52 -3.71
N PHE A 323 -40.46 -11.69 -3.71
CA PHE A 323 -39.74 -12.46 -4.76
C PHE A 323 -39.03 -13.65 -4.16
N THR A 324 -39.12 -14.80 -4.85
CA THR A 324 -38.32 -15.98 -4.49
C THR A 324 -36.91 -15.88 -5.12
N THR A 325 -35.97 -16.67 -4.63
CA THR A 325 -34.64 -16.78 -5.24
C THR A 325 -34.69 -17.29 -6.69
N GLU A 326 -35.67 -18.13 -7.03
CA GLU A 326 -35.83 -18.64 -8.39
C GLU A 326 -36.42 -17.57 -9.32
N ASP A 327 -37.32 -16.71 -8.83
CA ASP A 327 -37.81 -15.56 -9.59
C ASP A 327 -36.67 -14.62 -9.95
N LEU A 328 -35.81 -14.31 -8.97
CA LEU A 328 -34.63 -13.47 -9.20
C LEU A 328 -33.62 -14.15 -10.13
N PHE A 329 -33.36 -15.45 -9.93
CA PHE A 329 -32.51 -16.20 -10.84
C PHE A 329 -32.97 -16.06 -12.28
N ARG A 330 -34.25 -16.32 -12.54
CA ARG A 330 -34.85 -16.20 -13.86
C ARG A 330 -34.77 -14.78 -14.40
N GLU A 331 -35.12 -13.77 -13.62
CA GLU A 331 -35.11 -12.37 -14.03
C GLU A 331 -33.71 -11.87 -14.42
N PHE A 332 -32.67 -12.31 -13.70
CA PHE A 332 -31.29 -11.91 -13.97
C PHE A 332 -30.59 -12.71 -15.06
N THR A 333 -31.15 -13.83 -15.48
CA THR A 333 -30.57 -14.72 -16.49
C THR A 333 -31.37 -14.79 -17.80
N SER A 334 -32.50 -14.08 -17.89
CA SER A 334 -33.30 -13.92 -19.11
C SER A 334 -33.02 -12.58 -19.81
N ASP A 335 -33.59 -12.36 -20.97
CA ASP A 335 -33.60 -11.05 -21.66
C ASP A 335 -34.56 -10.06 -21.00
N GLU A 336 -34.68 -8.83 -21.55
CA GLU A 336 -35.53 -7.76 -21.03
C GLU A 336 -37.02 -8.06 -21.06
N ASN A 337 -37.44 -9.06 -21.82
CA ASN A 337 -38.84 -9.54 -21.89
C ASN A 337 -39.11 -10.75 -20.98
N GLY A 338 -38.07 -11.25 -20.28
CA GLY A 338 -38.14 -12.46 -19.47
C GLY A 338 -38.12 -13.75 -20.28
N GLU A 339 -37.71 -13.66 -21.55
CA GLU A 339 -37.56 -14.77 -22.49
C GLU A 339 -36.09 -15.17 -22.60
N ASN A 340 -35.82 -16.24 -23.37
CA ASN A 340 -34.45 -16.70 -23.67
C ASN A 340 -33.54 -16.87 -22.44
N PRO A 341 -33.93 -17.71 -21.45
CA PRO A 341 -33.12 -17.91 -20.25
C PRO A 341 -31.77 -18.52 -20.57
N MET A 342 -30.71 -18.06 -19.90
CA MET A 342 -29.38 -18.68 -20.03
C MET A 342 -29.38 -20.12 -19.52
N PRO A 343 -28.46 -20.98 -20.03
CA PRO A 343 -28.20 -22.30 -19.42
C PRO A 343 -27.92 -22.16 -17.93
N ARG A 344 -28.42 -23.06 -17.09
CA ARG A 344 -28.34 -22.98 -15.60
C ARG A 344 -26.92 -22.73 -15.10
N GLU A 345 -25.93 -23.46 -15.65
CA GLU A 345 -24.52 -23.33 -15.26
C GLU A 345 -23.94 -21.95 -15.55
N GLU A 346 -24.30 -21.35 -16.69
CA GLU A 346 -23.85 -20.00 -17.05
C GLU A 346 -24.52 -18.93 -16.18
N GLY A 347 -25.82 -19.13 -15.89
CA GLY A 347 -26.58 -18.29 -14.98
C GLY A 347 -25.99 -18.29 -13.58
N GLU A 348 -25.62 -19.44 -13.05
CA GLU A 348 -24.97 -19.57 -11.73
C GLU A 348 -23.62 -18.84 -11.67
N LYS A 349 -22.80 -18.96 -12.73
CA LYS A 349 -21.54 -18.20 -12.85
C LYS A 349 -21.78 -16.69 -12.92
N LYS A 350 -22.82 -16.24 -13.63
CA LYS A 350 -23.20 -14.82 -13.68
C LYS A 350 -23.61 -14.30 -12.32
N ILE A 351 -24.47 -15.02 -11.62
CA ILE A 351 -24.97 -14.65 -10.28
C ILE A 351 -23.84 -14.65 -9.25
N ALA A 352 -22.93 -15.62 -9.30
CA ALA A 352 -21.75 -15.63 -8.43
C ALA A 352 -20.89 -14.37 -8.61
N LYS A 353 -20.72 -13.86 -9.84
CA LYS A 353 -20.02 -12.58 -10.12
C LYS A 353 -20.75 -11.37 -9.54
N LEU A 354 -22.07 -11.41 -9.46
CA LEU A 354 -22.89 -10.34 -8.83
C LEU A 354 -22.86 -10.40 -7.29
N GLY A 355 -22.22 -11.40 -6.70
CA GLY A 355 -22.10 -11.58 -5.25
C GLY A 355 -23.06 -12.60 -4.64
N GLY A 356 -23.69 -13.44 -5.46
CA GLY A 356 -24.59 -14.52 -5.04
C GLY A 356 -26.06 -14.13 -4.98
N LEU A 357 -26.91 -15.13 -4.79
CA LEU A 357 -28.38 -14.98 -4.82
C LEU A 357 -28.91 -13.97 -3.77
N ASP A 358 -28.31 -13.92 -2.59
CA ASP A 358 -28.75 -13.01 -1.54
C ASP A 358 -28.60 -11.54 -1.93
N LYS A 359 -27.54 -11.21 -2.67
CA LYS A 359 -27.28 -9.85 -3.14
C LYS A 359 -28.22 -9.40 -4.26
N LEU A 360 -28.86 -10.33 -4.98
CA LEU A 360 -29.81 -9.99 -6.03
C LEU A 360 -31.03 -9.25 -5.50
N TYR A 361 -31.48 -9.50 -4.27
CA TYR A 361 -32.60 -8.77 -3.66
C TYR A 361 -32.31 -7.28 -3.61
N ARG A 362 -31.13 -6.91 -3.15
CA ARG A 362 -30.69 -5.52 -3.10
C ARG A 362 -30.60 -4.90 -4.49
N ILE A 363 -29.97 -5.58 -5.44
CA ILE A 363 -29.86 -5.11 -6.82
C ILE A 363 -31.24 -4.95 -7.46
N LYS A 364 -32.17 -5.86 -7.21
CA LYS A 364 -33.56 -5.78 -7.70
C LYS A 364 -34.29 -4.58 -7.09
N PHE A 365 -34.17 -4.37 -5.79
CA PHE A 365 -34.78 -3.24 -5.10
C PHE A 365 -34.29 -1.89 -5.65
N GLU A 366 -32.97 -1.75 -5.82
CA GLU A 366 -32.37 -0.57 -6.46
C GLU A 366 -32.77 -0.39 -7.92
N ALA A 367 -32.89 -1.49 -8.69
CA ALA A 367 -33.33 -1.45 -10.08
C ALA A 367 -34.78 -1.01 -10.24
N ASP A 368 -35.67 -1.47 -9.35
CA ASP A 368 -37.07 -1.09 -9.37
C ASP A 368 -37.25 0.38 -9.00
N TYR A 369 -36.47 0.88 -8.03
CA TYR A 369 -36.49 2.30 -7.69
C TYR A 369 -35.89 3.18 -8.82
N LEU A 370 -34.79 2.75 -9.45
CA LEU A 370 -34.26 3.40 -10.63
C LEU A 370 -35.29 3.45 -11.77
N GLY A 371 -36.00 2.34 -12.01
CA GLY A 371 -37.07 2.27 -12.98
C GLY A 371 -38.21 3.25 -12.68
N PHE A 372 -38.61 3.32 -11.41
CA PHE A 372 -39.62 4.29 -10.98
C PHE A 372 -39.21 5.74 -11.31
N LEU A 373 -37.98 6.14 -10.96
CA LEU A 373 -37.46 7.46 -11.26
C LEU A 373 -37.32 7.71 -12.77
N ALA A 374 -36.80 6.73 -13.53
CA ALA A 374 -36.65 6.85 -14.98
C ALA A 374 -37.99 7.04 -15.69
N TYR A 375 -39.04 6.31 -15.28
CA TYR A 375 -40.38 6.50 -15.87
C TYR A 375 -41.03 7.81 -15.43
N GLN A 376 -40.75 8.31 -14.22
CA GLN A 376 -41.19 9.67 -13.83
C GLN A 376 -40.53 10.74 -14.73
N GLY A 377 -39.23 10.63 -14.92
CA GLY A 377 -38.49 11.55 -15.81
C GLY A 377 -38.96 11.46 -17.26
N ALA A 378 -39.14 10.26 -17.78
CA ALA A 378 -39.59 10.02 -19.13
C ALA A 378 -40.98 10.64 -19.40
N ARG A 379 -41.94 10.48 -18.47
CA ARG A 379 -43.28 11.14 -18.61
C ARG A 379 -43.17 12.66 -18.61
N LYS A 380 -42.29 13.22 -17.79
CA LYS A 380 -42.05 14.67 -17.73
C LYS A 380 -41.45 15.20 -19.02
N LEU A 381 -40.58 14.45 -19.68
CA LEU A 381 -39.82 14.86 -20.87
C LEU A 381 -40.58 14.56 -22.18
N TYR A 382 -41.20 13.38 -22.27
CA TYR A 382 -41.83 12.87 -23.50
C TYR A 382 -43.36 12.84 -23.43
N GLY A 383 -43.96 13.23 -22.29
CA GLY A 383 -45.41 13.23 -22.09
C GLY A 383 -45.92 11.94 -21.43
N GLU A 384 -47.18 11.96 -20.93
CA GLU A 384 -47.79 10.87 -20.18
C GLU A 384 -47.88 9.56 -20.96
N ASN A 385 -48.09 9.62 -22.28
CA ASN A 385 -48.17 8.50 -23.19
C ASN A 385 -46.83 8.32 -23.93
N LEU A 386 -45.96 7.50 -23.37
CA LEU A 386 -44.67 7.21 -24.01
C LEU A 386 -44.88 6.47 -25.34
N SER A 387 -44.10 6.80 -26.34
CA SER A 387 -44.06 6.00 -27.57
C SER A 387 -43.49 4.62 -27.29
N LYS A 388 -43.87 3.63 -28.11
CA LYS A 388 -43.34 2.28 -28.00
C LYS A 388 -41.79 2.28 -28.06
N GLU A 389 -41.21 3.09 -28.93
CA GLU A 389 -39.76 3.21 -29.09
C GLU A 389 -39.06 3.65 -27.79
N VAL A 390 -39.59 4.67 -27.12
CA VAL A 390 -39.06 5.18 -25.85
C VAL A 390 -39.23 4.14 -24.74
N ASP A 391 -40.40 3.52 -24.63
CA ASP A 391 -40.68 2.51 -23.63
C ASP A 391 -39.77 1.27 -23.79
N ASP A 392 -39.67 0.75 -25.01
CA ASP A 392 -38.79 -0.39 -25.31
C ASP A 392 -37.32 -0.07 -24.99
N ARG A 393 -36.88 1.15 -25.28
CA ARG A 393 -35.52 1.61 -24.98
C ARG A 393 -35.26 1.72 -23.48
N ILE A 394 -36.18 2.29 -22.71
CA ILE A 394 -36.08 2.39 -21.25
C ILE A 394 -35.99 1.00 -20.64
N ARG A 395 -36.86 0.07 -21.04
CA ARG A 395 -36.84 -1.31 -20.53
C ARG A 395 -35.53 -2.03 -20.82
N PHE A 396 -35.03 -1.90 -22.03
CA PHE A 396 -33.77 -2.47 -22.42
C PHE A 396 -32.61 -1.91 -21.57
N GLU A 397 -32.48 -0.61 -21.41
CA GLU A 397 -31.39 -0.01 -20.64
C GLU A 397 -31.46 -0.34 -19.16
N LEU A 398 -32.67 -0.31 -18.55
CA LEU A 398 -32.88 -0.70 -17.16
C LEU A 398 -32.53 -2.19 -16.95
N HIS A 399 -32.86 -3.05 -17.90
CA HIS A 399 -32.49 -4.47 -17.83
C HIS A 399 -30.97 -4.66 -17.84
N ILE A 400 -30.25 -3.96 -18.71
CA ILE A 400 -28.78 -4.02 -18.76
C ILE A 400 -28.19 -3.52 -17.43
N MET A 401 -28.63 -2.35 -16.93
CA MET A 401 -28.15 -1.78 -15.67
C MET A 401 -28.37 -2.74 -14.49
N LYS A 402 -29.55 -3.39 -14.42
CA LYS A 402 -29.89 -4.39 -13.41
C LYS A 402 -29.02 -5.63 -13.50
N THR A 403 -28.95 -6.25 -14.69
CA THR A 403 -28.26 -7.52 -14.88
C THR A 403 -26.75 -7.41 -14.85
N MET A 404 -26.21 -6.20 -14.98
CA MET A 404 -24.79 -5.87 -14.77
C MET A 404 -24.48 -5.46 -13.32
N GLY A 405 -25.50 -5.27 -12.45
CA GLY A 405 -25.33 -4.96 -11.04
C GLY A 405 -25.04 -3.47 -10.72
N PHE A 406 -25.42 -2.55 -11.61
CA PHE A 406 -25.10 -1.12 -11.47
C PHE A 406 -26.28 -0.16 -11.16
N PRO A 407 -27.50 -0.59 -10.80
CA PRO A 407 -28.58 0.38 -10.55
C PRO A 407 -28.24 1.33 -9.40
N GLY A 408 -27.62 0.87 -8.32
CA GLY A 408 -27.18 1.71 -7.21
C GLY A 408 -26.19 2.78 -7.63
N TYR A 409 -25.30 2.51 -8.58
CA TYR A 409 -24.39 3.52 -9.13
C TYR A 409 -25.14 4.66 -9.83
N PHE A 410 -26.14 4.35 -10.67
CA PHE A 410 -26.97 5.36 -11.34
C PHE A 410 -27.77 6.19 -10.32
N LEU A 411 -28.32 5.58 -9.28
CA LEU A 411 -29.01 6.28 -8.21
C LEU A 411 -28.10 7.26 -7.47
N ILE A 412 -26.88 6.87 -7.14
CA ILE A 412 -25.89 7.74 -6.47
C ILE A 412 -25.50 8.90 -7.38
N VAL A 413 -25.25 8.64 -8.68
CA VAL A 413 -24.89 9.69 -9.63
C VAL A 413 -26.02 10.70 -9.78
N GLN A 414 -27.26 10.24 -9.91
CA GLN A 414 -28.45 11.07 -9.98
C GLN A 414 -28.60 11.93 -8.71
N ASP A 415 -28.39 11.34 -7.53
CA ASP A 415 -28.52 12.02 -6.25
C ASP A 415 -27.52 13.18 -6.11
N PHE A 416 -26.22 12.95 -6.32
CA PHE A 416 -25.26 14.03 -6.19
C PHE A 416 -25.41 15.11 -7.27
N ILE A 417 -25.88 14.76 -8.49
CA ILE A 417 -26.21 15.75 -9.53
C ILE A 417 -27.37 16.62 -9.09
N ASN A 418 -28.43 16.02 -8.54
CA ASN A 418 -29.59 16.74 -8.06
C ASN A 418 -29.26 17.62 -6.84
N SER A 419 -28.52 17.11 -5.86
CA SER A 419 -28.05 17.90 -4.72
C SER A 419 -27.19 19.08 -5.17
N ALA A 420 -26.27 18.86 -6.11
CA ALA A 420 -25.46 19.95 -6.66
C ALA A 420 -26.32 21.05 -7.30
N ARG A 421 -27.30 20.68 -8.15
CA ARG A 421 -28.14 21.64 -8.88
C ARG A 421 -29.17 22.31 -7.97
N ASN A 422 -29.89 21.53 -7.16
CA ASN A 422 -31.12 22.00 -6.50
C ASN A 422 -30.83 22.52 -5.08
N GLU A 423 -29.82 21.98 -4.36
CA GLU A 423 -29.52 22.39 -3.00
C GLU A 423 -28.34 23.36 -2.92
N LEU A 424 -27.31 23.13 -3.72
CA LEU A 424 -26.07 23.91 -3.65
C LEU A 424 -25.98 25.00 -4.73
N GLY A 425 -26.89 25.01 -5.73
CA GLY A 425 -26.86 25.96 -6.83
C GLY A 425 -25.61 25.82 -7.73
N VAL A 426 -25.00 24.66 -7.77
CA VAL A 426 -23.78 24.37 -8.54
C VAL A 426 -24.16 23.89 -9.95
N TRP A 427 -23.56 24.50 -10.98
CA TRP A 427 -23.74 24.07 -12.35
C TRP A 427 -23.07 22.72 -12.59
N VAL A 428 -23.84 21.77 -13.12
CA VAL A 428 -23.34 20.45 -13.51
C VAL A 428 -23.31 20.39 -15.04
N GLY A 429 -22.15 20.06 -15.60
CA GLY A 429 -21.96 19.92 -17.04
C GLY A 429 -22.74 18.73 -17.62
N PRO A 430 -22.89 18.67 -18.95
CA PRO A 430 -23.69 17.63 -19.62
C PRO A 430 -23.07 16.23 -19.60
N GLY A 431 -21.91 16.08 -18.96
CA GLY A 431 -21.17 14.82 -18.95
C GLY A 431 -20.38 14.57 -20.23
N ARG A 432 -19.67 13.45 -20.24
CA ARG A 432 -18.86 12.97 -21.39
C ARG A 432 -18.90 11.44 -21.45
N GLY A 433 -18.71 10.89 -22.65
CA GLY A 433 -18.72 9.45 -22.90
C GLY A 433 -20.05 8.94 -23.42
N SER A 434 -20.18 7.63 -23.59
CA SER A 434 -21.34 6.98 -24.21
C SER A 434 -22.62 7.07 -23.37
N ALA A 435 -22.52 7.26 -22.06
CA ALA A 435 -23.69 7.41 -21.18
C ALA A 435 -24.57 8.62 -21.56
N ALA A 436 -24.05 9.62 -22.27
CA ALA A 436 -24.81 10.73 -22.79
C ALA A 436 -25.89 10.30 -23.82
N GLY A 437 -25.81 9.09 -24.38
CA GLY A 437 -26.82 8.51 -25.27
C GLY A 437 -27.86 7.62 -24.59
N SER A 438 -27.82 7.50 -23.25
CA SER A 438 -28.76 6.70 -22.46
C SER A 438 -30.03 7.47 -22.17
N VAL A 439 -31.19 6.90 -22.48
CA VAL A 439 -32.50 7.48 -22.16
C VAL A 439 -32.78 7.44 -20.65
N VAL A 440 -32.25 6.44 -19.94
CA VAL A 440 -32.39 6.33 -18.49
C VAL A 440 -31.53 7.36 -17.77
N ALA A 441 -30.32 7.64 -18.29
CA ALA A 441 -29.43 8.64 -17.70
C ALA A 441 -29.86 10.09 -18.00
N TYR A 442 -30.63 10.32 -19.05
CA TYR A 442 -31.17 11.62 -19.43
C TYR A 442 -32.35 12.05 -18.57
#